data_3c7ca9dec0e95291452c0586c88debdb
#
_entry.id   3c7ca9dec0e95291452c0586c88debdb
#
_cell.length_a   1.000
_cell.length_b   1.000
_cell.length_c   1.000
_cell.angle_alpha   90.00
_cell.angle_beta   90.00
_cell.angle_gamma   90.00
#
_symmetry.space_group_name_H-M   'P 1'
#
loop_
_entity.id
_entity.type
_entity.pdbx_description
1 polymer ?
#
loop_
_entity_poly.entity_id
_entity_poly.type
_entity_poly.pdbx_seq_one_letter_code
_entity_poly.pdbx_strand_id
1 'polypeptide(L)'
;MEDVKNALEALGVEGLTVSEASGHGRQHGHTEVYRGAEYTVDLVPKVRVEILVSDAQADAVLDAVVSAARTGQIGDGKVWVIPVDQVTRVRTGERGEEAL
;
A
#
# COMPACT_ATOMS: atom_id res chain seq x y z
N MET A 1 -3.66 -2.75 -8.82
CA MET A 1 -3.45 -1.34 -8.42
C MET A 1 -4.58 -0.44 -8.89
N GLU A 2 -5.04 -0.58 -10.09
CA GLU A 2 -6.16 0.24 -10.59
C GLU A 2 -7.45 0.05 -9.77
N ASP A 3 -7.75 -1.16 -9.35
CA ASP A 3 -8.93 -1.42 -8.52
C ASP A 3 -8.87 -0.69 -7.17
N VAL A 4 -7.69 -0.67 -6.56
CA VAL A 4 -7.46 0.04 -5.30
C VAL A 4 -7.60 1.55 -5.51
N LYS A 5 -6.98 2.07 -6.56
CA LYS A 5 -7.06 3.48 -6.90
C LYS A 5 -8.52 3.92 -7.12
N ASN A 6 -9.27 3.14 -7.90
CA ASN A 6 -10.66 3.44 -8.18
C ASN A 6 -11.53 3.41 -6.92
N ALA A 7 -11.29 2.44 -6.04
CA ALA A 7 -12.02 2.34 -4.78
C ALA A 7 -11.77 3.55 -3.87
N LEU A 8 -10.53 4.04 -3.84
CA LEU A 8 -10.17 5.21 -3.06
C LEU A 8 -10.77 6.49 -3.64
N GLU A 9 -10.76 6.64 -4.95
CA GLU A 9 -11.39 7.78 -5.62
C GLU A 9 -12.88 7.85 -5.32
N ALA A 10 -13.56 6.71 -5.28
CA ALA A 10 -14.97 6.64 -4.95
C ALA A 10 -15.28 7.14 -3.54
N LEU A 11 -14.31 7.08 -2.62
CA LEU A 11 -14.45 7.59 -1.26
C LEU A 11 -13.97 9.04 -1.12
N GLY A 12 -13.58 9.69 -2.21
CA GLY A 12 -13.09 11.06 -2.18
C GLY A 12 -11.62 11.18 -1.79
N VAL A 13 -10.89 10.10 -1.73
CA VAL A 13 -9.44 10.14 -1.49
C VAL A 13 -8.74 10.49 -2.80
N GLU A 14 -8.12 11.64 -2.83
CA GLU A 14 -7.49 12.15 -4.05
C GLU A 14 -6.00 11.88 -4.13
N GLY A 15 -5.33 11.81 -2.98
CA GLY A 15 -3.88 11.66 -2.94
C GLY A 15 -3.45 10.29 -2.44
N LEU A 16 -2.56 9.66 -3.18
CA LEU A 16 -1.88 8.46 -2.74
C LEU A 16 -0.46 8.45 -3.30
N THR A 17 0.42 7.79 -2.58
CA THR A 17 1.80 7.60 -3.00
C THR A 17 2.03 6.12 -3.24
N VAL A 18 2.56 5.79 -4.41
CA VAL A 18 2.86 4.41 -4.78
C VAL A 18 4.37 4.28 -4.95
N SER A 19 4.93 3.25 -4.35
CA SER A 19 6.33 2.92 -4.53
C SER A 19 6.50 1.42 -4.72
N GLU A 20 7.59 1.05 -5.35
CA GLU A 20 7.96 -0.34 -5.48
C GLU A 20 8.89 -0.71 -4.33
N ALA A 21 8.71 -1.91 -3.81
CA ALA A 21 9.54 -2.45 -2.76
C ALA A 21 9.81 -3.91 -3.05
N SER A 22 10.79 -4.47 -2.36
CA SER A 22 11.06 -5.90 -2.41
C SER A 22 10.87 -6.46 -1.01
N GLY A 23 10.20 -7.59 -0.90
CA GLY A 23 9.91 -8.18 0.39
C GLY A 23 10.06 -9.68 0.39
N HIS A 24 10.33 -10.21 1.56
CA HIS A 24 10.32 -11.64 1.83
C HIS A 24 9.03 -11.98 2.58
N GLY A 25 8.39 -13.05 2.19
CA GLY A 25 7.14 -13.43 2.83
C GLY A 25 6.69 -14.82 2.40
N ARG A 26 5.41 -15.09 2.61
CA ARG A 26 4.83 -16.39 2.25
C ARG A 26 4.77 -16.63 0.75
N GLN A 27 4.79 -15.58 -0.03
CA GLN A 27 4.94 -15.68 -1.46
C GLN A 27 6.40 -15.94 -1.73
N HIS A 28 6.75 -17.18 -1.98
CA HIS A 28 8.15 -17.57 -2.19
C HIS A 28 8.71 -16.99 -3.47
N GLY A 29 9.97 -16.65 -3.44
CA GLY A 29 10.72 -16.36 -4.63
C GLY A 29 10.85 -17.62 -5.48
N HIS A 30 11.24 -17.44 -6.70
CA HIS A 30 11.50 -18.58 -7.60
C HIS A 30 12.97 -18.97 -7.55
N THR A 31 13.22 -20.23 -7.90
CA THR A 31 14.58 -20.76 -8.02
C THR A 31 15.08 -20.51 -9.43
N GLU A 32 16.27 -19.95 -9.53
CA GLU A 32 16.93 -19.72 -10.80
C GLU A 32 18.21 -20.57 -10.88
N VAL A 33 18.56 -21.00 -12.10
CA VAL A 33 19.80 -21.74 -12.33
C VAL A 33 20.75 -20.83 -13.10
N TYR A 34 21.94 -20.66 -12.57
CA TYR A 34 22.98 -19.88 -13.20
C TYR A 34 24.31 -20.61 -13.09
N ARG A 35 24.95 -20.90 -14.25
CA ARG A 35 26.20 -21.63 -14.32
C ARG A 35 26.16 -22.98 -13.59
N GLY A 36 25.02 -23.66 -13.64
CA GLY A 36 24.83 -24.95 -13.00
C GLY A 36 24.55 -24.90 -11.49
N ALA A 37 24.42 -23.73 -10.92
CA ALA A 37 24.06 -23.55 -9.52
C ALA A 37 22.65 -22.99 -9.42
N GLU A 38 21.90 -23.45 -8.43
CA GLU A 38 20.58 -22.92 -8.13
C GLU A 38 20.67 -21.76 -7.16
N TYR A 39 19.89 -20.72 -7.44
CA TYR A 39 19.75 -19.58 -6.55
C TYR A 39 18.27 -19.44 -6.20
N THR A 40 17.99 -19.29 -4.92
CA THR A 40 16.64 -18.95 -4.46
C THR A 40 16.55 -17.43 -4.41
N VAL A 41 15.55 -16.89 -5.09
CA VAL A 41 15.26 -15.46 -5.03
C VAL A 41 14.35 -15.24 -3.83
N ASP A 42 14.90 -14.68 -2.75
CA ASP A 42 14.19 -14.49 -1.49
C ASP A 42 13.33 -13.24 -1.48
N LEU A 43 13.67 -12.25 -2.31
CA LEU A 43 12.96 -10.99 -2.36
C LEU A 43 12.00 -10.98 -3.53
N VAL A 44 10.75 -10.66 -3.23
CA VAL A 44 9.67 -10.62 -4.21
C VAL A 44 9.25 -9.15 -4.41
N PRO A 45 9.07 -8.71 -5.67
CA PRO A 45 8.57 -7.36 -5.91
C PRO A 45 7.20 -7.15 -5.27
N LYS A 46 7.04 -5.98 -4.63
CA LYS A 46 5.79 -5.60 -3.98
C LYS A 46 5.49 -4.14 -4.30
N VAL A 47 4.22 -3.80 -4.23
CA VAL A 47 3.77 -2.42 -4.37
C VAL A 47 3.41 -1.91 -2.99
N ARG A 48 3.95 -0.76 -2.62
CA ARG A 48 3.65 -0.08 -1.38
C ARG A 48 2.80 1.14 -1.67
N VAL A 49 1.66 1.24 -1.00
CA VAL A 49 0.74 2.36 -1.16
C VAL A 49 0.60 3.08 0.18
N GLU A 50 0.75 4.38 0.17
CA GLU A 50 0.59 5.22 1.35
C GLU A 50 -0.50 6.25 1.11
N ILE A 51 -1.37 6.43 2.09
CA ILE A 51 -2.50 7.32 2.01
C ILE A 51 -2.63 8.04 3.35
N LEU A 52 -2.81 9.36 3.31
CA LEU A 52 -3.14 10.14 4.49
C LEU A 52 -4.65 10.39 4.51
N VAL A 53 -5.28 10.05 5.61
CA VAL A 53 -6.74 10.20 5.76
C VAL A 53 -7.07 10.74 7.14
N SER A 54 -8.27 11.30 7.28
CA SER A 54 -8.78 11.67 8.60
C SER A 54 -9.14 10.42 9.41
N ASP A 55 -9.16 10.53 10.72
CA ASP A 55 -9.57 9.42 11.59
C ASP A 55 -10.98 8.93 11.25
N ALA A 56 -11.86 9.84 10.90
CA ALA A 56 -13.24 9.50 10.56
C ALA A 56 -13.36 8.62 9.31
N GLN A 57 -12.38 8.69 8.40
CA GLN A 57 -12.39 7.92 7.17
C GLN A 57 -11.55 6.65 7.22
N ALA A 58 -10.73 6.49 8.25
CA ALA A 58 -9.73 5.41 8.30
C ALA A 58 -10.35 4.02 8.10
N ASP A 59 -11.43 3.70 8.80
CA ASP A 59 -12.05 2.38 8.68
C ASP A 59 -12.65 2.14 7.30
N ALA A 60 -13.34 3.12 6.74
CA ALA A 60 -13.94 3.00 5.41
C ALA A 60 -12.87 2.83 4.33
N VAL A 61 -11.77 3.57 4.46
CA VAL A 61 -10.64 3.46 3.52
C VAL A 61 -9.97 2.10 3.63
N LEU A 62 -9.74 1.61 4.84
CA LEU A 62 -9.16 0.28 5.05
C LEU A 62 -10.04 -0.79 4.40
N ASP A 63 -11.33 -0.77 4.65
CA ASP A 63 -12.27 -1.74 4.10
C ASP A 63 -12.30 -1.69 2.58
N ALA A 64 -12.26 -0.49 2.00
CA ALA A 64 -12.24 -0.33 0.54
C ALA A 64 -10.98 -0.91 -0.08
N VAL A 65 -9.82 -0.68 0.53
CA VAL A 65 -8.55 -1.23 0.05
C VAL A 65 -8.55 -2.75 0.13
N VAL A 66 -8.98 -3.30 1.26
CA VAL A 66 -9.03 -4.76 1.44
C VAL A 66 -9.97 -5.40 0.42
N SER A 67 -11.15 -4.83 0.22
CA SER A 67 -12.11 -5.37 -0.75
C SER A 67 -11.57 -5.33 -2.17
N ALA A 68 -10.90 -4.25 -2.54
CA ALA A 68 -10.39 -4.08 -3.90
C ALA A 68 -9.13 -4.93 -4.17
N ALA A 69 -8.32 -5.17 -3.15
CA ALA A 69 -7.05 -5.90 -3.31
C ALA A 69 -7.17 -7.40 -3.09
N ARG A 70 -8.22 -7.84 -2.42
CA ARG A 70 -8.36 -9.25 -2.04
C ARG A 70 -8.58 -10.15 -3.24
N THR A 71 -7.75 -11.19 -3.36
CA THR A 71 -7.96 -12.29 -4.31
C THR A 71 -8.22 -13.61 -3.59
N GLY A 72 -7.93 -13.68 -2.30
CA GLY A 72 -8.02 -14.89 -1.51
C GLY A 72 -6.78 -15.77 -1.60
N GLN A 73 -5.75 -15.29 -2.28
CA GLN A 73 -4.51 -16.05 -2.49
C GLN A 73 -3.36 -15.49 -1.67
N ILE A 74 -2.35 -16.32 -1.48
CA ILE A 74 -1.09 -15.88 -0.85
C ILE A 74 -0.48 -14.79 -1.73
N GLY A 75 -0.06 -13.70 -1.12
CA GLY A 75 0.50 -12.57 -1.83
C GLY A 75 -0.39 -11.34 -1.90
N ASP A 76 -1.63 -11.43 -1.40
CA ASP A 76 -2.53 -10.28 -1.35
C ASP A 76 -1.99 -9.12 -0.51
N GLY A 77 -1.12 -9.44 0.45
CA GLY A 77 -0.48 -8.43 1.27
C GLY A 77 -1.24 -8.08 2.52
N LYS A 78 -0.88 -6.94 3.08
CA LYS A 78 -1.45 -6.46 4.35
C LYS A 78 -1.71 -4.97 4.27
N VAL A 79 -2.67 -4.53 5.05
CA VAL A 79 -2.96 -3.11 5.27
C VAL A 79 -2.85 -2.85 6.76
N TRP A 80 -2.20 -1.77 7.14
CA TRP A 80 -2.18 -1.33 8.52
C TRP A 80 -2.33 0.16 8.61
N VAL A 81 -2.74 0.62 9.78
CA VAL A 81 -2.98 2.04 10.06
C VAL A 81 -1.99 2.50 11.10
N ILE A 82 -1.33 3.60 10.83
CA ILE A 82 -0.37 4.20 11.74
C ILE A 82 -0.86 5.60 12.09
N PRO A 83 -0.97 5.96 13.37
CA PRO A 83 -1.25 7.33 13.75
C PRO A 83 -0.16 8.29 13.28
N VAL A 84 -0.58 9.42 12.74
CA VAL A 84 0.31 10.49 12.33
C VAL A 84 0.12 11.65 13.28
N ASP A 85 1.17 12.06 13.99
CA ASP A 85 1.09 13.12 14.97
C ASP A 85 0.77 14.46 14.36
N GLN A 86 1.41 14.78 13.26
CA GLN A 86 1.29 16.07 12.61
C GLN A 86 1.34 15.93 11.09
N VAL A 87 0.47 16.66 10.42
CA VAL A 87 0.50 16.80 8.96
C VAL A 87 0.48 18.29 8.66
N THR A 88 1.37 18.71 7.79
CA THR A 88 1.42 20.09 7.32
C THR A 88 1.51 20.11 5.80
N ARG A 89 0.64 20.85 5.15
CA ARG A 89 0.74 21.04 3.70
C ARG A 89 1.82 22.08 3.43
N VAL A 90 2.80 21.70 2.65
CA VAL A 90 3.97 22.56 2.43
C VAL A 90 3.57 23.86 1.73
N ARG A 91 2.74 23.78 0.72
CA ARG A 91 2.37 24.97 -0.08
C ARG A 91 1.64 26.03 0.72
N THR A 92 0.74 25.63 1.61
CA THR A 92 -0.16 26.55 2.31
C THR A 92 0.17 26.75 3.78
N GLY A 93 0.93 25.81 4.37
CA GLY A 93 1.19 25.80 5.80
C GLY A 93 0.02 25.32 6.67
N GLU A 94 -1.08 24.89 6.03
CA GLU A 94 -2.22 24.33 6.75
C GLU A 94 -1.83 23.06 7.48
N ARG A 95 -2.44 22.84 8.65
CA ARG A 95 -2.11 21.71 9.52
C ARG A 95 -3.34 20.88 9.84
N GLY A 96 -3.09 19.62 10.24
CA GLY A 96 -4.13 18.70 10.63
C GLY A 96 -5.02 18.31 9.45
N GLU A 97 -6.31 18.15 9.68
CA GLU A 97 -7.23 17.70 8.63
C GLU A 97 -7.30 18.66 7.44
N GLU A 98 -7.06 19.93 7.66
CA GLU A 98 -7.03 20.90 6.56
C GLU A 98 -5.85 20.69 5.62
N ALA A 99 -4.84 19.95 6.06
CA ALA A 99 -3.67 19.63 5.24
C ALA A 99 -3.85 18.40 4.36
N LEU A 100 -4.92 17.68 4.55
CA LEU A 100 -5.21 16.44 3.81
C LEU A 100 -5.70 16.72 2.39
#